data_6f92be501021cd92e65632e858dacc3b
#
_entry.id   6f92be501021cd92e65632e858dacc3b
#
_cell.length_a   1.000
_cell.length_b   1.000
_cell.length_c   1.000
_cell.angle_alpha   90.00
_cell.angle_beta   90.00
_cell.angle_gamma   90.00
#
_symmetry.space_group_name_H-M   'P 1'
#
loop_
_entity.id
_entity.type
_entity.pdbx_description
1 polymer ?
#
loop_
_entity_poly.entity_id
_entity_poly.type
_entity_poly.pdbx_seq_one_letter_code
_entity_poly.pdbx_strand_id
1 'polypeptide(L)'
;MPLRRIWVVLDPTLRTLKVTPFRSDGGEALELMHYLKSLPPPERFAGFEVQAPVLVLPNVFEPEFCAKLIAQYETSGGQETGFMRDVGGKTVHLLDHGHKRRRDHIIEDGEVIRHVLRRFNRTVMPELLKAYQYKASQMERFLVGCYRAEDSGHFAPHRDNTTKGTAHRRFAASVNLNADFDGGEVSFPEYGPRGFKPEPGGAVVFSCSLLHSVSKVTRGARYAFLPFIYDEEAAKIRAANHAFLAQDQGGRAILEPPSST
;
A
#
# COMPACT_ATOMS: atom_id res chain seq x y z
N MET A 1 -14.43 -28.57 2.15
CA MET A 1 -15.66 -27.91 1.64
C MET A 1 -15.65 -27.97 0.12
N PRO A 2 -16.76 -28.32 -0.54
CA PRO A 2 -16.82 -28.30 -2.00
C PRO A 2 -16.66 -26.87 -2.51
N LEU A 3 -15.86 -26.71 -3.56
CA LEU A 3 -15.63 -25.42 -4.22
C LEU A 3 -16.95 -24.96 -4.88
N ARG A 4 -17.47 -23.82 -4.46
CA ARG A 4 -18.67 -23.22 -5.10
C ARG A 4 -18.21 -22.16 -6.09
N ARG A 5 -18.58 -22.31 -7.36
CA ARG A 5 -18.37 -21.29 -8.38
C ARG A 5 -19.50 -20.26 -8.32
N ILE A 6 -19.15 -19.00 -8.32
CA ILE A 6 -20.10 -17.89 -8.27
C ILE A 6 -19.66 -16.78 -9.23
N TRP A 7 -20.61 -16.04 -9.77
CA TRP A 7 -20.41 -14.74 -10.38
C TRP A 7 -20.56 -13.66 -9.32
N VAL A 8 -19.67 -12.68 -9.31
CA VAL A 8 -19.77 -11.49 -8.45
C VAL A 8 -19.72 -10.27 -9.36
N VAL A 9 -20.78 -9.46 -9.34
CA VAL A 9 -20.82 -8.15 -10.00
C VAL A 9 -20.44 -7.10 -8.98
N LEU A 10 -19.46 -6.29 -9.33
CA LEU A 10 -18.97 -5.17 -8.51
C LEU A 10 -19.25 -3.86 -9.24
N ASP A 11 -19.52 -2.80 -8.47
CA ASP A 11 -19.48 -1.44 -9.01
C ASP A 11 -18.03 -0.95 -9.21
N PRO A 12 -17.79 0.21 -9.83
CA PRO A 12 -16.45 0.76 -10.00
C PRO A 12 -15.70 1.07 -8.69
N THR A 13 -16.38 1.07 -7.55
CA THR A 13 -15.81 1.24 -6.22
C THR A 13 -15.61 -0.09 -5.47
N LEU A 14 -15.67 -1.21 -6.20
CA LEU A 14 -15.54 -2.59 -5.72
C LEU A 14 -16.61 -3.05 -4.72
N ARG A 15 -17.76 -2.38 -4.67
CA ARG A 15 -18.90 -2.83 -3.84
C ARG A 15 -19.69 -3.89 -4.59
N THR A 16 -20.05 -4.95 -3.89
CA THR A 16 -20.83 -6.05 -4.46
C THR A 16 -22.24 -5.60 -4.79
N LEU A 17 -22.63 -5.65 -6.06
CA LEU A 17 -23.97 -5.37 -6.54
C LEU A 17 -24.83 -6.63 -6.61
N LYS A 18 -24.24 -7.76 -7.04
CA LYS A 18 -24.94 -9.04 -7.19
C LYS A 18 -23.99 -10.21 -7.05
N VAL A 19 -24.48 -11.29 -6.43
CA VAL A 19 -23.82 -12.58 -6.40
C VAL A 19 -24.75 -13.61 -7.01
N THR A 20 -24.28 -14.37 -8.01
CA THR A 20 -25.08 -15.37 -8.72
C THR A 20 -24.30 -16.69 -8.72
N PRO A 21 -24.80 -17.76 -8.09
CA PRO A 21 -24.18 -19.08 -8.17
C PRO A 21 -24.25 -19.66 -9.58
N PHE A 22 -23.23 -20.42 -9.98
CA PHE A 22 -23.28 -21.22 -11.19
C PHE A 22 -24.36 -22.29 -11.07
N ARG A 23 -25.16 -22.48 -12.11
CA ARG A 23 -26.18 -23.51 -12.23
C ARG A 23 -25.79 -24.54 -13.28
N SER A 24 -26.28 -25.75 -13.14
CA SER A 24 -26.01 -26.85 -14.09
C SER A 24 -26.61 -26.60 -15.48
N ASP A 25 -27.67 -25.78 -15.56
CA ASP A 25 -28.35 -25.43 -16.80
C ASP A 25 -27.76 -24.20 -17.54
N GLY A 26 -26.79 -23.52 -16.92
CA GLY A 26 -26.14 -22.32 -17.48
C GLY A 26 -27.06 -21.11 -17.60
N GLY A 27 -28.28 -21.17 -17.10
CA GLY A 27 -29.27 -20.08 -17.23
C GLY A 27 -28.91 -18.81 -16.48
N GLU A 28 -28.01 -18.90 -15.49
CA GLU A 28 -27.50 -17.76 -14.74
C GLU A 28 -26.75 -16.75 -15.60
N ALA A 29 -26.13 -17.21 -16.71
CA ALA A 29 -25.38 -16.33 -17.59
C ALA A 29 -26.33 -15.32 -18.32
N LEU A 30 -27.47 -15.77 -18.76
CA LEU A 30 -28.49 -14.90 -19.39
C LEU A 30 -29.09 -13.91 -18.38
N GLU A 31 -29.39 -14.37 -17.16
CA GLU A 31 -29.89 -13.50 -16.09
C GLU A 31 -28.85 -12.44 -15.72
N LEU A 32 -27.55 -12.84 -15.64
CA LEU A 32 -26.46 -11.93 -15.37
C LEU A 32 -26.33 -10.86 -16.46
N MET A 33 -26.34 -11.28 -17.72
CA MET A 33 -26.29 -10.33 -18.86
C MET A 33 -27.47 -9.37 -18.87
N HIS A 34 -28.68 -9.84 -18.54
CA HIS A 34 -29.85 -8.99 -18.41
C HIS A 34 -29.68 -7.96 -17.27
N TYR A 35 -29.18 -8.42 -16.13
CA TYR A 35 -28.87 -7.56 -15.00
C TYR A 35 -27.83 -6.49 -15.35
N LEU A 36 -26.73 -6.88 -16.01
CA LEU A 36 -25.67 -5.94 -16.42
C LEU A 36 -26.20 -4.87 -17.39
N LYS A 37 -27.08 -5.26 -18.32
CA LYS A 37 -27.74 -4.29 -19.23
C LYS A 37 -28.71 -3.34 -18.53
N SER A 38 -29.23 -3.70 -17.35
CA SER A 38 -30.11 -2.85 -16.55
C SER A 38 -29.40 -1.88 -15.65
N LEU A 39 -28.10 -2.06 -15.48
CA LEU A 39 -27.29 -1.14 -14.67
C LEU A 39 -27.17 0.23 -15.35
N PRO A 40 -27.09 1.31 -14.57
CA PRO A 40 -26.79 2.62 -15.13
C PRO A 40 -25.43 2.60 -15.84
N PRO A 41 -25.22 3.44 -16.87
CA PRO A 41 -23.94 3.50 -17.56
C PRO A 41 -22.79 3.86 -16.58
N PRO A 42 -21.57 3.34 -16.81
CA PRO A 42 -20.42 3.55 -15.91
C PRO A 42 -20.14 5.03 -15.61
N GLU A 43 -20.45 5.94 -16.53
CA GLU A 43 -20.27 7.38 -16.37
C GLU A 43 -21.15 7.96 -15.25
N ARG A 44 -22.28 7.34 -14.95
CA ARG A 44 -23.10 7.71 -13.80
C ARG A 44 -22.44 7.35 -12.46
N PHE A 45 -21.67 6.30 -12.43
CA PHE A 45 -20.87 5.94 -11.25
C PHE A 45 -19.56 6.74 -11.19
N ALA A 46 -18.94 7.01 -12.35
CA ALA A 46 -17.73 7.81 -12.47
C ALA A 46 -17.95 9.31 -12.22
N GLY A 47 -19.17 9.82 -12.43
CA GLY A 47 -19.55 11.21 -12.10
C GLY A 47 -19.63 11.48 -10.60
N PHE A 48 -19.66 10.45 -9.78
CA PHE A 48 -19.52 10.51 -8.32
C PHE A 48 -18.19 9.87 -7.95
N GLU A 49 -17.07 10.55 -8.18
CA GLU A 49 -15.83 10.20 -7.52
C GLU A 49 -16.08 10.28 -6.01
N VAL A 50 -16.21 9.15 -5.37
CA VAL A 50 -16.11 9.08 -3.92
C VAL A 50 -14.66 9.40 -3.60
N GLN A 51 -14.39 10.59 -3.10
CA GLN A 51 -13.04 10.99 -2.78
C GLN A 51 -12.45 10.04 -1.73
N ALA A 52 -11.30 9.44 -2.03
CA ALA A 52 -10.59 8.63 -1.06
C ALA A 52 -10.28 9.46 0.20
N PRO A 53 -10.51 8.93 1.42
CA PRO A 53 -10.25 9.64 2.66
C PRO A 53 -8.74 9.66 2.95
N VAL A 54 -8.02 10.46 2.19
CA VAL A 54 -6.57 10.59 2.25
C VAL A 54 -6.17 12.05 2.39
N LEU A 55 -5.01 12.31 3.01
CA LEU A 55 -4.40 13.63 3.03
C LEU A 55 -3.32 13.70 1.96
N VAL A 56 -3.38 14.72 1.13
CA VAL A 56 -2.29 15.06 0.20
C VAL A 56 -1.59 16.29 0.79
N LEU A 57 -0.38 16.09 1.31
CA LEU A 57 0.37 17.10 2.04
C LEU A 57 1.57 17.54 1.20
N PRO A 58 1.68 18.82 0.84
CA PRO A 58 2.88 19.34 0.17
C PRO A 58 4.02 19.54 1.19
N ASN A 59 5.26 19.54 0.70
CA ASN A 59 6.45 20.00 1.43
C ASN A 59 6.64 19.34 2.82
N VAL A 60 6.41 18.01 2.92
CA VAL A 60 6.76 17.24 4.12
C VAL A 60 8.26 17.16 4.27
N PHE A 61 8.97 17.04 3.15
CA PHE A 61 10.44 17.12 3.06
C PHE A 61 10.85 18.26 2.12
N GLU A 62 11.94 18.93 2.44
CA GLU A 62 12.58 19.91 1.57
C GLU A 62 13.36 19.19 0.44
N PRO A 63 13.57 19.82 -0.73
CA PRO A 63 14.26 19.21 -1.87
C PRO A 63 15.65 18.65 -1.53
N GLU A 64 16.42 19.36 -0.72
CA GLU A 64 17.77 18.95 -0.29
C GLU A 64 17.72 17.70 0.58
N PHE A 65 16.68 17.56 1.42
CA PHE A 65 16.51 16.37 2.24
C PHE A 65 16.06 15.17 1.40
N CYS A 66 15.20 15.37 0.40
CA CYS A 66 14.86 14.35 -0.59
C CYS A 66 16.11 13.84 -1.32
N ALA A 67 16.93 14.76 -1.83
CA ALA A 67 18.19 14.41 -2.51
C ALA A 67 19.16 13.64 -1.59
N LYS A 68 19.27 14.02 -0.31
CA LYS A 68 20.07 13.29 0.68
C LYS A 68 19.59 11.84 0.85
N LEU A 69 18.29 11.62 0.95
CA LEU A 69 17.71 10.28 1.12
C LEU A 69 17.92 9.41 -0.13
N ILE A 70 17.79 9.99 -1.33
CA ILE A 70 18.08 9.30 -2.59
C ILE A 70 19.56 8.92 -2.66
N ALA A 71 20.47 9.83 -2.33
CA ALA A 71 21.91 9.57 -2.33
C ALA A 71 22.29 8.42 -1.37
N GLN A 72 21.67 8.35 -0.19
CA GLN A 72 21.87 7.24 0.73
C GLN A 72 21.39 5.90 0.13
N TYR A 73 20.22 5.91 -0.53
CA TYR A 73 19.72 4.72 -1.23
C TYR A 73 20.69 4.29 -2.33
N GLU A 74 21.15 5.21 -3.18
CA GLU A 74 22.04 4.89 -4.31
C GLU A 74 23.39 4.35 -3.83
N THR A 75 23.92 4.87 -2.72
CA THR A 75 25.17 4.37 -2.12
C THR A 75 25.04 2.93 -1.62
N SER A 76 23.90 2.56 -1.02
CA SER A 76 23.67 1.21 -0.48
C SER A 76 23.07 0.23 -1.48
N GLY A 77 22.47 0.71 -2.57
CA GLY A 77 21.91 -0.07 -3.66
C GLY A 77 20.56 -0.72 -3.40
N GLY A 78 19.97 -0.57 -2.19
CA GLY A 78 18.72 -1.16 -1.76
C GLY A 78 18.69 -2.70 -1.87
N GLN A 79 17.80 -3.34 -1.14
CA GLN A 79 17.57 -4.78 -1.19
C GLN A 79 16.14 -5.05 -1.64
N GLU A 80 15.94 -6.12 -2.42
CA GLU A 80 14.60 -6.53 -2.81
C GLU A 80 13.78 -6.92 -1.58
N THR A 81 12.55 -6.42 -1.51
CA THR A 81 11.66 -6.67 -0.38
C THR A 81 10.30 -7.17 -0.84
N GLY A 82 9.79 -8.17 -0.13
CA GLY A 82 8.45 -8.72 -0.30
C GLY A 82 7.39 -7.98 0.54
N PHE A 83 6.36 -8.71 0.88
CA PHE A 83 5.24 -8.24 1.69
C PHE A 83 4.95 -9.22 2.83
N MET A 84 4.19 -8.77 3.83
CA MET A 84 3.86 -9.57 5.01
C MET A 84 2.58 -10.37 4.77
N ARG A 85 2.60 -11.65 5.15
CA ARG A 85 1.44 -12.56 5.07
C ARG A 85 1.42 -13.52 6.24
N ASP A 86 0.22 -13.89 6.72
CA ASP A 86 0.09 -14.92 7.73
C ASP A 86 0.10 -16.32 7.09
N VAL A 87 1.05 -17.15 7.51
CA VAL A 87 1.21 -18.55 7.09
C VAL A 87 1.44 -19.39 8.34
N GLY A 88 0.62 -20.43 8.56
CA GLY A 88 0.77 -21.32 9.72
C GLY A 88 0.71 -20.62 11.08
N GLY A 89 -0.04 -19.52 11.20
CA GLY A 89 -0.19 -18.75 12.44
C GLY A 89 0.96 -17.77 12.74
N LYS A 90 1.93 -17.63 11.82
CA LYS A 90 3.03 -16.67 11.88
C LYS A 90 2.92 -15.66 10.74
N THR A 91 3.30 -14.42 10.99
CA THR A 91 3.48 -13.41 9.95
C THR A 91 4.87 -13.56 9.35
N VAL A 92 4.91 -13.91 8.07
CA VAL A 92 6.15 -14.15 7.30
C VAL A 92 6.32 -13.11 6.20
N HIS A 93 7.56 -12.94 5.77
CA HIS A 93 7.91 -12.12 4.62
C HIS A 93 7.94 -12.98 3.36
N LEU A 94 7.15 -12.63 2.34
CA LEU A 94 7.06 -13.33 1.07
C LEU A 94 7.57 -12.47 -0.07
N LEU A 95 8.30 -13.09 -1.00
CA LEU A 95 8.64 -12.51 -2.29
C LEU A 95 7.70 -13.08 -3.36
N ASP A 96 6.97 -12.21 -4.02
CA ASP A 96 6.12 -12.52 -5.17
C ASP A 96 6.18 -11.34 -6.13
N HIS A 97 6.88 -11.53 -7.23
CA HIS A 97 7.09 -10.48 -8.25
C HIS A 97 5.80 -10.09 -8.99
N GLY A 98 4.78 -10.94 -8.99
CA GLY A 98 3.46 -10.62 -9.52
C GLY A 98 2.69 -9.68 -8.59
N HIS A 99 3.02 -9.70 -7.30
CA HIS A 99 2.36 -8.89 -6.28
C HIS A 99 3.13 -7.61 -5.94
N LYS A 100 4.46 -7.69 -5.80
CA LYS A 100 5.31 -6.54 -5.45
C LYS A 100 6.68 -6.63 -6.10
N ARG A 101 7.11 -5.51 -6.70
CA ARG A 101 8.50 -5.30 -7.14
C ARG A 101 9.00 -3.98 -6.62
N ARG A 102 9.84 -4.02 -5.59
CA ARG A 102 10.44 -2.86 -4.95
C ARG A 102 11.73 -3.24 -4.24
N ARG A 103 12.70 -2.36 -4.28
CA ARG A 103 13.94 -2.46 -3.50
C ARG A 103 13.94 -1.40 -2.41
N ASP A 104 14.30 -1.79 -1.19
CA ASP A 104 14.26 -0.91 -0.02
C ASP A 104 15.67 -0.72 0.56
N HIS A 105 15.99 0.50 0.96
CA HIS A 105 17.12 0.84 1.83
C HIS A 105 16.60 1.26 3.19
N ILE A 106 17.00 0.54 4.24
CA ILE A 106 16.64 0.85 5.63
C ILE A 106 17.59 1.94 6.13
N ILE A 107 17.03 3.01 6.67
CA ILE A 107 17.77 4.11 7.28
C ILE A 107 18.07 3.74 8.73
N GLU A 108 19.34 3.55 9.06
CA GLU A 108 19.83 3.25 10.41
C GLU A 108 20.49 4.46 11.08
N ASP A 109 20.83 5.49 10.29
CA ASP A 109 21.41 6.73 10.78
C ASP A 109 20.45 7.47 11.72
N GLY A 110 20.79 7.48 13.00
CA GLY A 110 19.98 8.11 14.05
C GLY A 110 19.82 9.63 13.87
N GLU A 111 20.74 10.31 13.19
CA GLU A 111 20.60 11.72 12.87
C GLU A 111 19.55 11.92 11.79
N VAL A 112 19.60 11.15 10.72
CA VAL A 112 18.58 11.18 9.66
C VAL A 112 17.20 10.82 10.22
N ILE A 113 17.09 9.81 11.07
CA ILE A 113 15.85 9.44 11.75
C ILE A 113 15.29 10.62 12.57
N ARG A 114 16.12 11.30 13.38
CA ARG A 114 15.70 12.50 14.12
C ARG A 114 15.21 13.62 13.20
N HIS A 115 15.87 13.79 12.05
CA HIS A 115 15.45 14.77 11.05
C HIS A 115 14.10 14.43 10.41
N VAL A 116 13.83 13.15 10.13
CA VAL A 116 12.52 12.67 9.66
C VAL A 116 11.45 12.91 10.72
N LEU A 117 11.67 12.47 11.95
CA LEU A 117 10.71 12.61 13.07
C LEU A 117 10.32 14.08 13.30
N ARG A 118 11.31 15.00 13.27
CA ARG A 118 11.04 16.44 13.43
C ARG A 118 10.10 16.96 12.34
N ARG A 119 10.29 16.55 11.08
CA ARG A 119 9.43 16.96 9.95
C ARG A 119 8.04 16.39 10.07
N PHE A 120 7.91 15.12 10.37
CA PHE A 120 6.61 14.47 10.55
C PHE A 120 5.83 15.07 11.72
N ASN A 121 6.47 15.33 12.84
CA ASN A 121 5.85 15.99 13.99
C ASN A 121 5.37 17.41 13.67
N ARG A 122 6.02 18.10 12.76
CA ARG A 122 5.65 19.47 12.36
C ARG A 122 4.59 19.51 11.26
N THR A 123 4.58 18.55 10.32
CA THR A 123 3.77 18.64 9.11
C THR A 123 2.68 17.56 9.03
N VAL A 124 2.94 16.33 9.42
CA VAL A 124 2.02 15.18 9.23
C VAL A 124 1.15 14.94 10.46
N MET A 125 1.77 14.89 11.66
CA MET A 125 1.03 14.54 12.89
C MET A 125 -0.09 15.55 13.21
N PRO A 126 0.10 16.88 13.05
CA PRO A 126 -0.99 17.84 13.25
C PRO A 126 -2.13 17.69 12.26
N GLU A 127 -1.85 17.31 11.02
CA GLU A 127 -2.89 17.09 10.00
C GLU A 127 -3.69 15.81 10.27
N LEU A 128 -3.05 14.74 10.78
CA LEU A 128 -3.76 13.55 11.26
C LEU A 128 -4.71 13.88 12.42
N LEU A 129 -4.27 14.73 13.35
CA LEU A 129 -5.12 15.15 14.47
C LEU A 129 -6.32 15.97 13.98
N LYS A 130 -6.11 16.91 13.06
CA LYS A 130 -7.19 17.76 12.52
C LYS A 130 -8.21 16.95 11.70
N ALA A 131 -7.73 16.12 10.79
CA ALA A 131 -8.59 15.44 9.81
C ALA A 131 -9.29 14.20 10.38
N TYR A 132 -8.62 13.47 11.28
CA TYR A 132 -9.08 12.18 11.78
C TYR A 132 -9.25 12.12 13.30
N GLN A 133 -9.01 13.21 14.01
CA GLN A 133 -8.99 13.25 15.49
C GLN A 133 -8.04 12.18 16.08
N TYR A 134 -6.98 11.85 15.33
CA TYR A 134 -6.04 10.81 15.69
C TYR A 134 -4.71 11.38 16.19
N LYS A 135 -4.40 11.13 17.47
CA LYS A 135 -3.15 11.56 18.10
C LYS A 135 -2.06 10.51 17.90
N ALA A 136 -1.37 10.60 16.80
CA ALA A 136 -0.22 9.76 16.51
C ALA A 136 1.00 10.15 17.37
N SER A 137 1.79 9.16 17.80
CA SER A 137 2.99 9.35 18.64
C SER A 137 4.18 8.49 18.23
N GLN A 138 3.97 7.47 17.40
CA GLN A 138 4.97 6.48 17.03
C GLN A 138 5.11 6.37 15.52
N MET A 139 6.30 6.03 15.08
CA MET A 139 6.59 5.69 13.67
C MET A 139 7.46 4.45 13.59
N GLU A 140 7.31 3.69 12.52
CA GLU A 140 8.19 2.57 12.17
C GLU A 140 8.51 2.56 10.68
N ARG A 141 9.53 1.77 10.31
CA ARG A 141 10.00 1.60 8.94
C ARG A 141 10.56 2.89 8.33
N PHE A 142 11.68 3.31 8.88
CA PHE A 142 12.47 4.39 8.28
C PHE A 142 13.22 3.82 7.07
N LEU A 143 12.62 3.91 5.88
CA LEU A 143 13.20 3.36 4.67
C LEU A 143 12.88 4.20 3.43
N VAL A 144 13.78 4.12 2.45
CA VAL A 144 13.55 4.58 1.09
C VAL A 144 13.27 3.37 0.22
N GLY A 145 12.08 3.32 -0.39
CA GLY A 145 11.70 2.33 -1.38
C GLY A 145 11.92 2.86 -2.79
N CYS A 146 12.44 2.02 -3.68
CA CYS A 146 12.65 2.34 -5.09
C CYS A 146 11.87 1.37 -5.97
N TYR A 147 11.04 1.93 -6.85
CA TYR A 147 10.31 1.24 -7.91
C TYR A 147 10.92 1.65 -9.24
N ARG A 148 11.52 0.71 -9.98
CA ARG A 148 12.19 0.96 -11.26
C ARG A 148 11.35 0.50 -12.44
N ALA A 149 11.39 1.24 -13.54
CA ALA A 149 10.69 0.86 -14.77
C ALA A 149 11.24 -0.44 -15.36
N GLU A 150 12.56 -0.64 -15.30
CA GLU A 150 13.24 -1.84 -15.79
C GLU A 150 12.73 -3.13 -15.13
N ASP A 151 12.31 -3.05 -13.86
CA ASP A 151 11.72 -4.15 -13.10
C ASP A 151 10.19 -4.17 -13.16
N SER A 152 9.55 -3.25 -13.89
CA SER A 152 8.12 -3.00 -13.78
C SER A 152 7.68 -2.77 -12.32
N GLY A 153 8.43 -1.95 -11.60
CA GLY A 153 8.23 -1.69 -10.16
C GLY A 153 6.80 -1.31 -9.83
N HIS A 154 6.17 -2.05 -8.93
CA HIS A 154 4.76 -1.89 -8.56
C HIS A 154 4.45 -2.52 -7.20
N PHE A 155 3.23 -2.27 -6.70
CA PHE A 155 2.65 -3.03 -5.60
C PHE A 155 1.16 -3.22 -5.86
N ALA A 156 0.73 -4.48 -6.01
CA ALA A 156 -0.66 -4.86 -6.25
C ALA A 156 -1.58 -4.43 -5.11
N PRO A 157 -2.91 -4.37 -5.31
CA PRO A 157 -3.85 -3.95 -4.28
C PRO A 157 -3.71 -4.75 -2.98
N HIS A 158 -3.52 -4.05 -1.86
CA HIS A 158 -3.33 -4.63 -0.53
C HIS A 158 -3.75 -3.66 0.58
N ARG A 159 -3.81 -4.16 1.81
CA ARG A 159 -3.96 -3.39 3.05
C ARG A 159 -2.75 -3.66 3.93
N ASP A 160 -2.29 -2.68 4.69
CA ASP A 160 -1.02 -2.76 5.41
C ASP A 160 -1.12 -3.41 6.80
N ASN A 161 -2.34 -3.62 7.31
CA ASN A 161 -2.59 -4.05 8.69
C ASN A 161 -3.37 -5.38 8.81
N THR A 162 -3.34 -6.22 7.79
CA THR A 162 -4.15 -7.45 7.73
C THR A 162 -3.53 -8.68 8.38
N THR A 163 -2.27 -8.62 8.79
CA THR A 163 -1.59 -9.72 9.48
C THR A 163 -1.44 -9.42 10.98
N LYS A 164 -1.25 -10.46 11.80
CA LYS A 164 -1.01 -10.27 13.24
C LYS A 164 0.20 -9.37 13.51
N GLY A 165 1.29 -9.58 12.77
CA GLY A 165 2.51 -8.79 12.92
C GLY A 165 2.38 -7.33 12.48
N THR A 166 1.34 -6.98 11.70
CA THR A 166 1.13 -5.62 11.18
C THR A 166 -0.13 -4.95 11.72
N ALA A 167 -0.92 -5.62 12.57
CA ALA A 167 -2.22 -5.15 13.08
C ALA A 167 -2.16 -3.81 13.84
N HIS A 168 -0.99 -3.41 14.31
CA HIS A 168 -0.76 -2.13 14.99
C HIS A 168 -0.68 -0.92 14.07
N ARG A 169 -0.47 -1.11 12.76
CA ARG A 169 -0.34 -0.01 11.79
C ARG A 169 -1.67 0.72 11.61
N ARG A 170 -1.67 2.04 11.81
CA ARG A 170 -2.86 2.87 11.71
C ARG A 170 -2.87 3.69 10.44
N PHE A 171 -1.79 4.42 10.18
CA PHE A 171 -1.62 5.22 8.98
C PHE A 171 -0.32 4.86 8.27
N ALA A 172 -0.34 4.95 6.95
CA ALA A 172 0.83 4.92 6.10
C ALA A 172 1.05 6.29 5.48
N ALA A 173 2.30 6.64 5.22
CA ALA A 173 2.65 7.79 4.40
C ALA A 173 3.49 7.32 3.21
N SER A 174 3.25 7.93 2.05
CA SER A 174 4.05 7.75 0.86
C SER A 174 4.57 9.12 0.42
N VAL A 175 5.80 9.45 0.82
CA VAL A 175 6.45 10.72 0.48
C VAL A 175 7.26 10.50 -0.78
N ASN A 176 6.91 11.17 -1.90
CA ASN A 176 7.73 11.12 -3.11
C ASN A 176 9.03 11.90 -2.89
N LEU A 177 10.16 11.34 -3.31
CA LEU A 177 11.47 11.99 -3.18
C LEU A 177 11.95 12.62 -4.49
N ASN A 178 11.38 12.20 -5.64
CA ASN A 178 11.70 12.72 -6.97
C ASN A 178 10.45 12.80 -7.85
N ALA A 179 10.60 13.37 -9.06
CA ALA A 179 9.54 13.51 -10.07
C ALA A 179 9.85 12.83 -11.40
N ASP A 180 11.11 12.44 -11.66
CA ASP A 180 11.60 11.92 -12.96
C ASP A 180 11.19 10.45 -13.20
N PHE A 181 9.88 10.18 -13.12
CA PHE A 181 9.30 8.87 -13.42
C PHE A 181 7.88 9.01 -13.95
N ASP A 182 7.41 7.99 -14.69
CA ASP A 182 6.03 7.87 -15.12
C ASP A 182 5.39 6.62 -14.50
N GLY A 183 4.07 6.67 -14.24
CA GLY A 183 3.39 5.67 -13.43
C GLY A 183 3.75 5.80 -11.95
N GLY A 184 3.75 4.70 -11.21
CA GLY A 184 4.11 4.68 -9.79
C GLY A 184 3.16 5.46 -8.87
N GLU A 185 1.95 5.72 -9.31
CA GLU A 185 0.93 6.44 -8.54
C GLU A 185 0.34 5.56 -7.44
N VAL A 186 0.04 6.17 -6.30
CA VAL A 186 -0.74 5.52 -5.25
C VAL A 186 -2.22 5.66 -5.58
N SER A 187 -2.96 4.56 -5.64
CA SER A 187 -4.39 4.56 -5.92
C SER A 187 -5.18 3.79 -4.86
N PHE A 188 -6.48 4.11 -4.74
CA PHE A 188 -7.40 3.53 -3.77
C PHE A 188 -8.61 2.98 -4.51
N PRO A 189 -8.56 1.72 -5.00
CA PRO A 189 -9.57 1.16 -5.92
C PRO A 189 -11.01 1.18 -5.40
N GLU A 190 -11.21 1.15 -4.08
CA GLU A 190 -12.53 1.25 -3.45
C GLU A 190 -13.18 2.64 -3.60
N TYR A 191 -12.41 3.64 -4.07
CA TYR A 191 -12.84 5.04 -4.20
C TYR A 191 -12.75 5.56 -5.64
N GLY A 192 -12.41 4.68 -6.59
CA GLY A 192 -12.34 5.01 -8.01
C GLY A 192 -10.93 4.93 -8.60
N PRO A 193 -10.76 5.31 -9.88
CA PRO A 193 -9.53 5.08 -10.62
C PRO A 193 -8.42 6.13 -10.37
N ARG A 194 -8.68 7.16 -9.56
CA ARG A 194 -7.74 8.26 -9.36
C ARG A 194 -6.44 7.80 -8.73
N GLY A 195 -5.31 8.12 -9.39
CA GLY A 195 -3.97 7.99 -8.85
C GLY A 195 -3.50 9.29 -8.16
N PHE A 196 -2.64 9.14 -7.15
CA PHE A 196 -2.04 10.24 -6.41
C PHE A 196 -0.52 10.20 -6.61
N LYS A 197 0.01 11.28 -7.16
CA LYS A 197 1.44 11.49 -7.39
C LYS A 197 1.82 12.90 -6.92
N PRO A 198 2.02 13.11 -5.61
CA PRO A 198 2.45 14.40 -5.11
C PRO A 198 3.84 14.78 -5.65
N GLU A 199 4.10 16.08 -5.70
CA GLU A 199 5.41 16.64 -6.04
C GLU A 199 6.50 16.14 -5.08
N PRO A 200 7.79 16.22 -5.46
CA PRO A 200 8.90 15.86 -4.57
C PRO A 200 8.80 16.52 -3.20
N GLY A 201 8.97 15.73 -2.14
CA GLY A 201 8.78 16.16 -0.76
C GLY A 201 7.34 16.14 -0.29
N GLY A 202 6.35 16.00 -1.19
CA GLY A 202 4.94 15.84 -0.84
C GLY A 202 4.58 14.40 -0.50
N ALA A 203 3.51 14.22 0.27
CA ALA A 203 3.06 12.92 0.77
C ALA A 203 1.58 12.66 0.48
N VAL A 204 1.25 11.40 0.25
CA VAL A 204 -0.10 10.86 0.45
C VAL A 204 -0.11 10.13 1.78
N VAL A 205 -0.99 10.54 2.70
CA VAL A 205 -1.15 9.92 4.03
C VAL A 205 -2.54 9.31 4.13
N PHE A 206 -2.62 8.04 4.50
CA PHE A 206 -3.87 7.28 4.47
C PHE A 206 -3.92 6.20 5.54
N SER A 207 -5.14 5.76 5.88
CA SER A 207 -5.33 4.64 6.80
C SER A 207 -4.79 3.33 6.22
N CYS A 208 -4.05 2.57 7.02
CA CYS A 208 -3.56 1.24 6.65
C CYS A 208 -4.67 0.22 6.34
N SER A 209 -5.91 0.54 6.71
CA SER A 209 -7.10 -0.28 6.41
C SER A 209 -7.67 -0.03 5.01
N LEU A 210 -7.24 1.01 4.29
CA LEU A 210 -7.66 1.25 2.92
C LEU A 210 -6.99 0.27 1.96
N LEU A 211 -7.77 -0.30 1.03
CA LEU A 211 -7.23 -1.03 -0.11
C LEU A 211 -6.50 -0.02 -1.00
N HIS A 212 -5.21 -0.24 -1.21
CA HIS A 212 -4.40 0.66 -2.02
C HIS A 212 -3.39 -0.11 -2.85
N SER A 213 -2.89 0.52 -3.89
CA SER A 213 -1.88 -0.05 -4.79
C SER A 213 -0.91 1.02 -5.26
N VAL A 214 0.22 0.57 -5.80
CA VAL A 214 1.16 1.41 -6.55
C VAL A 214 1.18 0.91 -7.98
N SER A 215 0.78 1.75 -8.94
CA SER A 215 0.79 1.41 -10.36
C SER A 215 2.21 1.13 -10.85
N LYS A 216 2.35 0.40 -11.95
CA LYS A 216 3.67 0.11 -12.54
C LYS A 216 4.38 1.40 -12.92
N VAL A 217 5.65 1.51 -12.53
CA VAL A 217 6.54 2.54 -13.07
C VAL A 217 6.88 2.15 -14.50
N THR A 218 6.65 3.06 -15.45
CA THR A 218 6.82 2.83 -16.89
C THR A 218 8.03 3.55 -17.48
N ARG A 219 8.54 4.56 -16.79
CA ARG A 219 9.78 5.28 -17.12
C ARG A 219 10.50 5.72 -15.85
N GLY A 220 11.82 5.65 -15.83
CA GLY A 220 12.66 6.12 -14.73
C GLY A 220 12.57 5.26 -13.47
N ALA A 221 12.81 5.88 -12.32
CA ALA A 221 12.74 5.25 -11.01
C ALA A 221 12.02 6.17 -10.02
N ARG A 222 11.01 5.64 -9.31
CA ARG A 222 10.33 6.32 -8.22
C ARG A 222 11.01 6.00 -6.90
N TYR A 223 11.54 7.02 -6.23
CA TYR A 223 12.01 6.95 -4.85
C TYR A 223 10.95 7.49 -3.91
N ALA A 224 10.64 6.74 -2.86
CA ALA A 224 9.65 7.16 -1.87
C ALA A 224 10.08 6.77 -0.45
N PHE A 225 9.86 7.66 0.51
CA PHE A 225 9.98 7.34 1.93
C PHE A 225 8.62 6.81 2.44
N LEU A 226 8.62 5.63 3.09
CA LEU A 226 7.43 4.81 3.30
C LEU A 226 7.27 4.34 4.77
N PRO A 227 6.99 5.23 5.73
CA PRO A 227 6.80 4.86 7.12
C PRO A 227 5.37 4.44 7.42
N PHE A 228 5.20 3.75 8.56
CA PHE A 228 3.92 3.58 9.23
C PHE A 228 3.86 4.42 10.50
N ILE A 229 2.66 4.86 10.82
CA ILE A 229 2.36 5.79 11.90
C ILE A 229 1.28 5.16 12.78
N TYR A 230 1.45 5.27 14.11
CA TYR A 230 0.52 4.70 15.08
C TYR A 230 0.60 5.44 16.42
N ASP A 231 -0.25 5.05 17.38
CA ASP A 231 -0.33 5.64 18.72
C ASP A 231 0.21 4.67 19.79
N GLU A 232 0.17 5.08 21.05
CA GLU A 232 0.61 4.28 22.20
C GLU A 232 -0.21 2.99 22.38
N GLU A 233 -1.51 3.02 22.08
CA GLU A 233 -2.35 1.82 22.19
C GLU A 233 -1.97 0.80 21.11
N ALA A 234 -1.70 1.25 19.90
CA ALA A 234 -1.19 0.41 18.83
C ALA A 234 0.23 -0.10 19.12
N ALA A 235 1.07 0.66 19.84
CA ALA A 235 2.37 0.21 20.31
C ALA A 235 2.26 -1.00 21.25
N LYS A 236 1.25 -1.04 22.12
CA LYS A 236 0.95 -2.21 22.97
C LYS A 236 0.57 -3.43 22.13
N ILE A 237 -0.27 -3.24 21.09
CA ILE A 237 -0.63 -4.30 20.14
C ILE A 237 0.63 -4.83 19.44
N ARG A 238 1.53 -3.93 19.00
CA ARG A 238 2.79 -4.31 18.37
C ARG A 238 3.65 -5.17 19.29
N ALA A 239 3.79 -4.77 20.55
CA ALA A 239 4.55 -5.51 21.56
C ALA A 239 3.94 -6.91 21.81
N ALA A 240 2.62 -6.99 21.99
CA ALA A 240 1.90 -8.25 22.20
C ALA A 240 2.00 -9.20 21.00
N ASN A 241 2.01 -8.66 19.78
CA ASN A 241 2.05 -9.42 18.54
C ASN A 241 3.48 -9.76 18.07
N HIS A 242 4.52 -9.28 18.74
CA HIS A 242 5.91 -9.54 18.36
C HIS A 242 6.23 -11.03 18.24
N ALA A 243 5.64 -11.87 19.10
CA ALA A 243 5.82 -13.33 19.08
C ALA A 243 5.26 -14.00 17.80
N PHE A 244 4.37 -13.33 17.04
CA PHE A 244 3.83 -13.86 15.79
C PHE A 244 4.71 -13.54 14.57
N LEU A 245 5.66 -12.62 14.68
CA LEU A 245 6.63 -12.40 13.62
C LEU A 245 7.54 -13.62 13.53
N ALA A 246 7.70 -14.19 12.34
CA ALA A 246 8.72 -15.20 12.11
C ALA A 246 10.08 -14.55 12.37
N GLN A 247 10.91 -15.20 13.20
CA GLN A 247 12.29 -14.77 13.35
C GLN A 247 12.97 -14.90 11.99
N ASP A 248 13.61 -13.83 11.54
CA ASP A 248 14.36 -13.81 10.30
C ASP A 248 15.65 -14.65 10.53
N GLN A 249 15.51 -15.95 10.34
CA GLN A 249 16.66 -16.87 10.31
C GLN A 249 17.26 -16.82 8.91
N GLY A 250 17.77 -15.68 8.45
CA GLY A 250 18.62 -15.59 7.25
C GLY A 250 18.14 -16.29 5.97
N GLY A 251 16.91 -16.80 5.96
CA GLY A 251 16.31 -17.61 4.92
C GLY A 251 15.05 -16.94 4.36
N ARG A 252 15.19 -16.32 3.20
CA ARG A 252 14.07 -15.90 2.35
C ARG A 252 13.24 -17.15 2.02
N ALA A 253 12.06 -17.29 2.60
CA ALA A 253 11.10 -18.28 2.12
C ALA A 253 10.58 -17.79 0.76
N ILE A 254 11.16 -18.31 -0.30
CA ILE A 254 10.62 -18.20 -1.66
C ILE A 254 9.55 -19.28 -1.74
N LEU A 255 8.27 -18.90 -1.68
CA LEU A 255 7.20 -19.79 -2.08
C LEU A 255 7.00 -19.61 -3.59
N GLU A 256 7.41 -20.62 -4.36
CA GLU A 256 6.99 -20.71 -5.75
C GLU A 256 5.46 -20.82 -5.82
N PRO A 257 4.79 -20.14 -6.76
CA PRO A 257 3.36 -20.31 -6.94
C PRO A 257 3.07 -21.79 -7.27
N PRO A 258 1.94 -22.34 -6.81
CA PRO A 258 1.57 -23.70 -7.17
C PRO A 258 1.49 -23.80 -8.68
N SER A 259 2.24 -24.75 -9.26
CA SER A 259 2.20 -25.07 -10.68
C SER A 259 0.74 -25.33 -11.10
N SER A 260 0.27 -24.54 -12.06
CA SER A 260 -1.03 -24.75 -12.72
C SER A 260 -0.99 -26.08 -13.46
N THR A 261 -1.57 -27.11 -12.89
CA THR A 261 -2.05 -28.30 -13.60
C THR A 261 -3.55 -28.18 -13.80
#